data_af5ececae4ca6cec3dd561e420ecc4ff
#
_entry.id   af5ececae4ca6cec3dd561e420ecc4ff
#
_cell.length_a   1.000
_cell.length_b   1.000
_cell.length_c   1.000
_cell.angle_alpha   90.00
_cell.angle_beta   90.00
_cell.angle_gamma   90.00
#
_symmetry.space_group_name_H-M   'P 1'
#
loop_
_entity.id
_entity.type
_entity.pdbx_description
1 polymer ?
#
loop_
_entity_poly.entity_id
_entity_poly.type
_entity_poly.pdbx_seq_one_letter_code
_entity_poly.pdbx_strand_id
1 'polypeptide(L)'
;MAQPIARLAARVLLIDEAERILLFHGFDPADPTDEFWLTPGGGLDPGESPVQGAARELFEETGLRIAPADLGEPVFRNVVEFTFNTRLYRQEQDFFLLRIPSWDVDTTNFDEGERASVDRYRWWTMAELEATAEPYYPESLPTLIRGLVEV
;
A
#
# COMPACT_ATOMS: atom_id res chain seq x y z
N MET A 1 -17.70 -23.86 -5.78
CA MET A 1 -16.87 -22.90 -5.03
C MET A 1 -15.85 -22.27 -5.96
N ALA A 2 -15.80 -20.95 -5.98
CA ALA A 2 -14.84 -20.25 -6.83
C ALA A 2 -13.45 -20.38 -6.24
N GLN A 3 -12.46 -20.67 -7.10
CA GLN A 3 -11.06 -20.64 -6.71
C GLN A 3 -10.57 -19.21 -6.68
N PRO A 4 -9.71 -18.83 -5.70
CA PRO A 4 -9.12 -17.50 -5.69
C PRO A 4 -8.29 -17.23 -6.94
N ILE A 5 -8.35 -15.99 -7.42
CA ILE A 5 -7.48 -15.53 -8.50
C ILE A 5 -6.11 -15.24 -7.87
N ALA A 6 -5.07 -15.89 -8.36
CA ALA A 6 -3.70 -15.65 -7.89
C ALA A 6 -3.21 -14.29 -8.39
N ARG A 7 -2.63 -13.50 -7.51
CA ARG A 7 -2.12 -12.17 -7.85
C ARG A 7 -0.85 -11.89 -7.07
N LEU A 8 0.10 -11.19 -7.72
CA LEU A 8 1.30 -10.69 -7.09
C LEU A 8 1.18 -9.18 -6.97
N ALA A 9 1.59 -8.65 -5.83
CA ALA A 9 1.54 -7.21 -5.56
C ALA A 9 2.80 -6.76 -4.84
N ALA A 10 3.10 -5.47 -4.98
CA ALA A 10 4.18 -4.82 -4.26
C ALA A 10 3.66 -3.55 -3.62
N ARG A 11 4.13 -3.26 -2.41
CA ARG A 11 3.69 -2.13 -1.62
C ARG A 11 4.86 -1.39 -1.01
N VAL A 12 4.68 -0.11 -0.72
CA VAL A 12 5.73 0.72 -0.14
C VAL A 12 5.28 1.22 1.23
N LEU A 13 6.15 1.00 2.22
CA LEU A 13 6.02 1.62 3.52
C LEU A 13 6.73 2.97 3.42
N LEU A 14 5.98 4.02 3.06
CA LEU A 14 6.52 5.35 2.83
C LEU A 14 6.44 6.16 4.12
N ILE A 15 7.60 6.47 4.69
CA ILE A 15 7.71 7.09 6.01
C ILE A 15 8.43 8.42 5.90
N ASP A 16 7.84 9.48 6.44
CA ASP A 16 8.42 10.82 6.43
C ASP A 16 9.33 11.05 7.64
N GLU A 17 9.95 12.24 7.71
CA GLU A 17 10.87 12.59 8.80
C GLU A 17 10.18 12.75 10.16
N ALA A 18 8.84 12.92 10.18
CA ALA A 18 8.05 12.94 11.39
C ALA A 18 7.60 11.54 11.82
N GLU A 19 8.13 10.50 11.18
CA GLU A 19 7.80 9.09 11.42
C GLU A 19 6.34 8.78 11.20
N ARG A 20 5.74 9.42 10.19
CA ARG A 20 4.38 9.14 9.76
C ARG A 20 4.40 8.29 8.50
N ILE A 21 3.46 7.36 8.40
CA ILE A 21 3.29 6.52 7.22
C ILE A 21 2.12 7.03 6.37
N LEU A 22 2.32 6.99 5.05
CA LEU A 22 1.26 7.34 4.11
C LEU A 22 0.33 6.16 3.89
N LEU A 23 -0.97 6.38 4.08
CA LEU A 23 -2.00 5.41 3.73
C LEU A 23 -3.05 6.08 2.86
N PHE A 24 -3.61 5.29 1.94
CA PHE A 24 -4.74 5.69 1.11
C PHE A 24 -6.01 5.07 1.65
N HIS A 25 -7.08 5.86 1.68
CA HIS A 25 -8.39 5.36 2.06
C HIS A 25 -9.09 4.81 0.82
N GLY A 26 -9.45 3.54 0.90
CA GLY A 26 -10.12 2.86 -0.18
C GLY A 26 -11.44 2.24 0.25
N PHE A 27 -12.18 1.77 -0.72
CA PHE A 27 -13.43 1.04 -0.52
C PHE A 27 -13.65 0.07 -1.67
N ASP A 28 -14.41 -0.98 -1.41
CA ASP A 28 -14.78 -1.94 -2.44
C ASP A 28 -15.88 -1.32 -3.32
N PRO A 29 -15.67 -1.15 -4.64
CA PRO A 29 -16.70 -0.58 -5.52
C PRO A 29 -18.01 -1.39 -5.52
N ALA A 30 -17.95 -2.70 -5.26
CA ALA A 30 -19.14 -3.55 -5.18
C ALA A 30 -19.85 -3.43 -3.83
N ASP A 31 -19.17 -2.93 -2.80
CA ASP A 31 -19.72 -2.71 -1.47
C ASP A 31 -19.04 -1.49 -0.85
N PRO A 32 -19.50 -0.26 -1.14
CA PRO A 32 -18.85 0.95 -0.64
C PRO A 32 -18.82 1.11 0.87
N THR A 33 -19.53 0.27 1.62
CA THR A 33 -19.46 0.24 3.09
C THR A 33 -18.23 -0.51 3.59
N ASP A 34 -17.58 -1.30 2.74
CA ASP A 34 -16.32 -1.98 3.04
C ASP A 34 -15.17 -1.01 2.79
N GLU A 35 -14.83 -0.23 3.81
CA GLU A 35 -13.81 0.83 3.75
C GLU A 35 -12.56 0.40 4.53
N PHE A 36 -11.39 0.84 4.05
CA PHE A 36 -10.12 0.47 4.66
C PHE A 36 -9.02 1.45 4.26
N TRP A 37 -7.93 1.44 5.03
CA TRP A 37 -6.71 2.16 4.69
C TRP A 37 -5.63 1.18 4.24
N LEU A 38 -4.92 1.53 3.17
CA LEU A 38 -3.88 0.69 2.58
C LEU A 38 -2.61 1.49 2.33
N THR A 39 -1.48 0.77 2.37
CA THR A 39 -0.19 1.32 1.92
C THR A 39 -0.21 1.56 0.41
N PRO A 40 0.59 2.50 -0.11
CA PRO A 40 0.77 2.64 -1.56
C PRO A 40 1.22 1.32 -2.18
N GLY A 41 0.74 1.03 -3.36
CA GLY A 41 1.10 -0.19 -4.07
C GLY A 41 -0.07 -0.80 -4.81
N GLY A 42 0.17 -1.94 -5.41
CA GLY A 42 -0.84 -2.67 -6.16
C GLY A 42 -0.27 -3.85 -6.91
N GLY A 43 -1.08 -4.41 -7.80
CA GLY A 43 -0.71 -5.58 -8.59
C GLY A 43 0.43 -5.29 -9.55
N LEU A 44 1.23 -6.32 -9.79
CA LEU A 44 2.34 -6.25 -10.75
C LEU A 44 1.82 -6.37 -12.18
N ASP A 45 2.46 -5.65 -13.10
CA ASP A 45 2.23 -5.83 -14.53
C ASP A 45 2.95 -7.10 -15.01
N PRO A 46 2.52 -7.70 -16.13
CA PRO A 46 3.20 -8.88 -16.67
C PRO A 46 4.69 -8.64 -16.89
N GLY A 47 5.52 -9.55 -16.38
CA GLY A 47 6.98 -9.46 -16.51
C GLY A 47 7.66 -8.48 -15.58
N GLU A 48 6.92 -7.79 -14.73
CA GLU A 48 7.46 -6.82 -13.79
C GLU A 48 7.93 -7.52 -12.50
N SER A 49 9.09 -7.13 -11.99
CA SER A 49 9.55 -7.62 -10.69
C SER A 49 8.82 -6.85 -9.57
N PRO A 50 8.78 -7.40 -8.34
CA PRO A 50 8.15 -6.69 -7.22
C PRO A 50 8.71 -5.28 -6.99
N VAL A 51 10.03 -5.10 -7.04
CA VAL A 51 10.64 -3.78 -6.82
C VAL A 51 10.31 -2.81 -7.94
N GLN A 52 10.22 -3.28 -9.19
CA GLN A 52 9.81 -2.44 -10.31
C GLN A 52 8.35 -2.00 -10.16
N GLY A 53 7.49 -2.93 -9.76
CA GLY A 53 6.07 -2.64 -9.52
C GLY A 53 5.87 -1.66 -8.38
N ALA A 54 6.63 -1.82 -7.31
CA ALA A 54 6.57 -0.90 -6.17
C ALA A 54 6.95 0.53 -6.59
N ALA A 55 8.03 0.69 -7.36
CA ALA A 55 8.47 2.02 -7.82
C ALA A 55 7.43 2.65 -8.77
N ARG A 56 6.88 1.86 -9.69
CA ARG A 56 5.85 2.33 -10.62
C ARG A 56 4.58 2.77 -9.88
N GLU A 57 4.07 1.92 -8.99
CA GLU A 57 2.87 2.22 -8.22
C GLU A 57 3.06 3.46 -7.34
N LEU A 58 4.22 3.59 -6.72
CA LEU A 58 4.52 4.75 -5.90
C LEU A 58 4.43 6.04 -6.72
N PHE A 59 4.99 6.05 -7.92
CA PHE A 59 4.88 7.20 -8.80
C PHE A 59 3.44 7.48 -9.22
N GLU A 60 2.71 6.45 -9.64
CA GLU A 60 1.32 6.60 -10.07
C GLU A 60 0.44 7.17 -8.96
N GLU A 61 0.66 6.74 -7.73
CA GLU A 61 -0.19 7.11 -6.60
C GLU A 61 0.24 8.39 -5.88
N THR A 62 1.52 8.72 -5.90
CA THR A 62 2.05 9.83 -5.11
C THR A 62 2.79 10.90 -5.91
N GLY A 63 3.14 10.60 -7.15
CA GLY A 63 3.98 11.48 -7.98
C GLY A 63 5.46 11.38 -7.65
N LEU A 64 5.85 10.61 -6.64
CA LEU A 64 7.26 10.49 -6.22
C LEU A 64 8.02 9.52 -7.14
N ARG A 65 9.02 10.03 -7.84
CA ARG A 65 9.88 9.22 -8.72
C ARG A 65 11.10 8.72 -7.95
N ILE A 66 11.28 7.41 -7.96
CA ILE A 66 12.46 6.77 -7.39
C ILE A 66 12.98 5.70 -8.36
N ALA A 67 14.25 5.36 -8.23
CA ALA A 67 14.78 4.20 -8.93
C ALA A 67 14.41 2.94 -8.13
N PRO A 68 14.14 1.79 -8.78
CA PRO A 68 13.88 0.54 -8.05
C PRO A 68 14.98 0.21 -7.04
N ALA A 69 16.24 0.51 -7.35
CA ALA A 69 17.37 0.28 -6.44
C ALA A 69 17.25 1.03 -5.10
N ASP A 70 16.51 2.15 -5.07
CA ASP A 70 16.32 2.93 -3.83
C ASP A 70 15.46 2.20 -2.80
N LEU A 71 14.70 1.20 -3.23
CA LEU A 71 13.82 0.43 -2.34
C LEU A 71 14.53 -0.75 -1.66
N GLY A 72 15.66 -1.22 -2.22
CA GLY A 72 16.39 -2.36 -1.66
C GLY A 72 15.60 -3.66 -1.69
N GLU A 73 15.76 -4.46 -0.64
CA GLU A 73 15.08 -5.74 -0.50
C GLU A 73 13.74 -5.57 0.23
N PRO A 74 12.79 -6.47 0.02
CA PRO A 74 11.55 -6.44 0.79
C PRO A 74 11.83 -6.58 2.29
N VAL A 75 11.13 -5.80 3.10
CA VAL A 75 11.25 -5.86 4.57
C VAL A 75 10.16 -6.70 5.20
N PHE A 76 9.13 -7.03 4.44
CA PHE A 76 8.00 -7.82 4.92
C PHE A 76 7.29 -8.47 3.73
N ARG A 77 6.78 -9.68 3.94
CA ARG A 77 5.98 -10.42 2.95
C ARG A 77 4.80 -11.06 3.64
N ASN A 78 3.65 -11.04 2.97
CA ASN A 78 2.49 -11.79 3.43
C ASN A 78 1.68 -12.32 2.25
N VAL A 79 0.73 -13.18 2.56
CA VAL A 79 -0.25 -13.67 1.60
C VAL A 79 -1.61 -13.39 2.21
N VAL A 80 -2.49 -12.75 1.45
CA VAL A 80 -3.83 -12.40 1.92
C VAL A 80 -4.87 -12.91 0.92
N GLU A 81 -6.03 -13.30 1.44
CA GLU A 81 -7.20 -13.60 0.60
C GLU A 81 -8.27 -12.57 0.92
N PHE A 82 -8.86 -12.00 -0.13
CA PHE A 82 -9.89 -10.98 0.03
C PHE A 82 -10.80 -10.95 -1.19
N THR A 83 -12.02 -10.49 -0.98
CA THR A 83 -12.97 -10.23 -2.06
C THR A 83 -12.94 -8.74 -2.37
N PHE A 84 -12.81 -8.41 -3.64
CA PHE A 84 -12.83 -7.04 -4.11
C PHE A 84 -13.53 -6.98 -5.47
N ASN A 85 -14.48 -6.08 -5.59
CA ASN A 85 -15.29 -5.90 -6.80
C ASN A 85 -15.88 -7.23 -7.29
N THR A 86 -16.46 -8.00 -6.37
CA THR A 86 -17.11 -9.32 -6.56
C THR A 86 -16.16 -10.49 -6.86
N ARG A 87 -14.85 -10.28 -6.87
CA ARG A 87 -13.87 -11.32 -7.17
C ARG A 87 -13.06 -11.68 -5.93
N LEU A 88 -12.79 -12.97 -5.77
CA LEU A 88 -11.95 -13.49 -4.69
C LEU A 88 -10.51 -13.57 -5.18
N TYR A 89 -9.58 -12.97 -4.43
CA TYR A 89 -8.15 -12.95 -4.74
C TYR A 89 -7.35 -13.63 -3.64
N ARG A 90 -6.29 -14.32 -4.04
CA ARG A 90 -5.19 -14.73 -3.16
C ARG A 90 -3.97 -13.97 -3.63
N GLN A 91 -3.51 -13.03 -2.81
CA GLN A 91 -2.46 -12.08 -3.20
C GLN A 91 -1.22 -12.25 -2.35
N GLU A 92 -0.09 -12.48 -3.02
CA GLU A 92 1.23 -12.45 -2.40
C GLU A 92 1.76 -11.03 -2.51
N GLN A 93 2.19 -10.45 -1.39
CA GLN A 93 2.62 -9.06 -1.33
C GLN A 93 4.03 -8.94 -0.77
N ASP A 94 4.89 -8.18 -1.47
CA ASP A 94 6.19 -7.76 -0.99
C ASP A 94 6.10 -6.30 -0.57
N PHE A 95 6.59 -5.99 0.64
CA PHE A 95 6.59 -4.63 1.18
C PHE A 95 8.02 -4.09 1.23
N PHE A 96 8.22 -2.87 0.72
CA PHE A 96 9.51 -2.18 0.69
C PHE A 96 9.45 -0.95 1.58
N LEU A 97 10.54 -0.65 2.28
CA LEU A 97 10.64 0.54 3.14
C LEU A 97 11.31 1.67 2.37
N LEU A 98 10.69 2.86 2.38
CA LEU A 98 11.30 4.07 1.85
C LEU A 98 11.11 5.20 2.86
N ARG A 99 12.20 5.80 3.29
CA ARG A 99 12.19 6.94 4.21
C ARG A 99 12.55 8.20 3.43
N ILE A 100 11.72 9.23 3.59
CA ILE A 100 11.88 10.52 2.89
C ILE A 100 11.72 11.67 3.88
N PRO A 101 12.26 12.87 3.60
CA PRO A 101 12.06 14.02 4.50
C PRO A 101 10.60 14.42 4.63
N SER A 102 9.94 14.70 3.51
CA SER A 102 8.52 15.01 3.42
C SER A 102 8.11 14.92 1.95
N TRP A 103 6.80 14.81 1.71
CA TRP A 103 6.29 14.75 0.35
C TRP A 103 4.84 15.22 0.29
N ASP A 104 4.54 16.07 -0.68
CA ASP A 104 3.18 16.47 -1.00
C ASP A 104 2.63 15.49 -2.03
N VAL A 105 1.64 14.70 -1.63
CA VAL A 105 1.08 13.64 -2.47
C VAL A 105 0.38 14.23 -3.69
N ASP A 106 0.79 13.73 -4.88
CA ASP A 106 0.18 14.10 -6.15
C ASP A 106 -0.52 12.86 -6.74
N THR A 107 -1.83 12.88 -6.77
CA THR A 107 -2.66 11.77 -7.24
C THR A 107 -3.08 11.90 -8.70
N THR A 108 -2.50 12.86 -9.44
CA THR A 108 -2.86 13.11 -10.86
C THR A 108 -2.68 11.90 -11.74
N ASN A 109 -1.77 11.01 -11.39
CA ASN A 109 -1.43 9.83 -12.19
C ASN A 109 -2.17 8.55 -11.76
N PHE A 110 -3.18 8.66 -10.90
CA PHE A 110 -4.04 7.53 -10.56
C PHE A 110 -4.63 6.91 -11.83
N ASP A 111 -4.66 5.58 -11.90
CA ASP A 111 -5.38 4.88 -12.97
C ASP A 111 -6.89 4.88 -12.69
N GLU A 112 -7.68 4.33 -13.62
CA GLU A 112 -9.15 4.31 -13.49
C GLU A 112 -9.62 3.50 -12.28
N GLY A 113 -8.94 2.39 -11.98
CA GLY A 113 -9.28 1.55 -10.85
C GLY A 113 -9.06 2.28 -9.53
N GLU A 114 -7.95 3.00 -9.41
CA GLU A 114 -7.63 3.79 -8.22
C GLU A 114 -8.62 4.95 -8.04
N ARG A 115 -8.98 5.63 -9.12
CA ARG A 115 -9.99 6.70 -9.07
C ARG A 115 -11.36 6.20 -8.64
N ALA A 116 -11.68 4.94 -8.96
CA ALA A 116 -12.97 4.35 -8.63
C ALA A 116 -13.05 3.81 -7.20
N SER A 117 -11.90 3.60 -6.53
CA SER A 117 -11.86 2.91 -5.25
C SER A 117 -11.06 3.62 -4.16
N VAL A 118 -10.40 4.75 -4.46
CA VAL A 118 -9.61 5.52 -3.51
C VAL A 118 -10.14 6.95 -3.48
N ASP A 119 -10.49 7.45 -2.30
CA ASP A 119 -11.11 8.77 -2.16
C ASP A 119 -10.25 9.80 -1.41
N ARG A 120 -9.27 9.37 -0.63
CA ARG A 120 -8.41 10.29 0.11
C ARG A 120 -7.14 9.61 0.60
N TYR A 121 -6.20 10.41 1.13
CA TYR A 121 -4.98 9.90 1.76
C TYR A 121 -4.73 10.64 3.06
N ARG A 122 -3.88 10.03 3.91
CA ARG A 122 -3.48 10.64 5.17
C ARG A 122 -2.11 10.11 5.59
N TRP A 123 -1.31 10.98 6.20
CA TRP A 123 -0.09 10.59 6.88
C TRP A 123 -0.42 10.28 8.35
N TRP A 124 -0.12 9.07 8.78
CA TRP A 124 -0.48 8.56 10.09
C TRP A 124 0.75 8.36 10.96
N THR A 125 0.68 8.79 12.25
CA THR A 125 1.66 8.35 13.24
C THR A 125 1.28 6.95 13.72
N MET A 126 2.26 6.25 14.34
CA MET A 126 1.97 4.92 14.88
C MET A 126 0.94 5.00 16.01
N ALA A 127 1.01 6.05 16.85
CA ALA A 127 0.03 6.26 17.91
C ALA A 127 -1.39 6.44 17.35
N GLU A 128 -1.54 7.16 16.25
CA GLU A 128 -2.83 7.35 15.59
C GLU A 128 -3.38 6.02 15.05
N LEU A 129 -2.53 5.20 14.45
CA LEU A 129 -2.95 3.88 13.95
C LEU A 129 -3.38 2.98 15.10
N GLU A 130 -2.68 3.02 16.23
CA GLU A 130 -3.03 2.20 17.39
C GLU A 130 -4.34 2.64 18.04
N ALA A 131 -4.70 3.90 17.88
CA ALA A 131 -5.90 4.48 18.51
C ALA A 131 -7.15 4.41 17.62
N THR A 132 -7.00 4.26 16.30
CA THR A 132 -8.14 4.31 15.39
C THR A 132 -8.96 3.03 15.43
N ALA A 133 -10.29 3.16 15.26
CA ALA A 133 -11.20 2.05 15.04
C ALA A 133 -11.36 1.71 13.56
N GLU A 134 -10.80 2.53 12.66
CA GLU A 134 -10.91 2.30 11.21
C GLU A 134 -9.98 1.16 10.77
N PRO A 135 -10.45 0.26 9.90
CA PRO A 135 -9.61 -0.84 9.41
C PRO A 135 -8.42 -0.33 8.59
N TYR A 136 -7.25 -0.90 8.81
CA TYR A 136 -6.07 -0.68 7.97
C TYR A 136 -5.31 -1.99 7.79
N TYR A 137 -4.61 -2.11 6.68
CA TYR A 137 -3.91 -3.34 6.36
C TYR A 137 -2.48 -3.05 5.89
N PRO A 138 -1.49 -3.85 6.30
CA PRO A 138 -1.62 -4.96 7.26
C PRO A 138 -1.93 -4.45 8.68
N GLU A 139 -2.67 -5.23 9.43
CA GLU A 139 -3.08 -4.84 10.79
C GLU A 139 -1.89 -4.68 11.73
N SER A 140 -0.77 -5.34 11.41
CA SER A 140 0.46 -5.29 12.19
C SER A 140 1.31 -4.05 11.92
N LEU A 141 0.84 -3.08 11.12
CA LEU A 141 1.64 -1.91 10.72
C LEU A 141 2.37 -1.22 11.87
N PRO A 142 1.73 -0.86 12.99
CA PRO A 142 2.46 -0.15 14.05
C PRO A 142 3.65 -0.95 14.58
N THR A 143 3.46 -2.23 14.85
CA THR A 143 4.54 -3.10 15.34
C THR A 143 5.64 -3.27 14.30
N LEU A 144 5.25 -3.48 13.03
CA LEU A 144 6.19 -3.63 11.93
C LEU A 144 7.04 -2.38 11.74
N ILE A 145 6.42 -1.21 11.69
CA ILE A 145 7.12 0.05 11.48
C ILE A 145 8.05 0.36 12.64
N ARG A 146 7.60 0.17 13.88
CA ARG A 146 8.46 0.40 15.04
C ARG A 146 9.70 -0.47 15.01
N GLY A 147 9.55 -1.74 14.63
CA GLY A 147 10.70 -2.64 14.49
C GLY A 147 11.69 -2.22 13.42
N LEU A 148 11.22 -1.57 12.35
CA LEU A 148 12.06 -1.12 11.25
C LEU A 148 12.79 0.20 11.54
N VAL A 149 12.17 1.13 12.27
CA VAL A 149 12.75 2.46 12.49
C VAL A 149 13.57 2.57 13.77
N GLU A 150 13.44 1.63 14.71
CA GLU A 150 14.18 1.62 15.96
C GLU A 150 15.55 0.94 15.87
N VAL A 151 15.91 0.43 14.71
CA VAL A 151 17.17 -0.29 14.49
C VAL A 151 18.32 0.67 14.22
#